data_cebb146d60e88bef8409d1bb76eb175a
#
_entry.id   cebb146d60e88bef8409d1bb76eb175a
#
_cell.length_a   1.000
_cell.length_b   1.000
_cell.length_c   1.000
_cell.angle_alpha   90.00
_cell.angle_beta   90.00
_cell.angle_gamma   90.00
#
_symmetry.space_group_name_H-M   'P 1'
#
loop_
_entity.id
_entity.type
_entity.pdbx_description
1 polymer ?
#
loop_
_entity_poly.entity_id
_entity_poly.type
_entity_poly.pdbx_seq_one_letter_code
_entity_poly.pdbx_strand_id
1 'polypeptide(L)'
;MFSNEFLCGDIAVANGLIAGVGKYDGKTEIDVSGKLVLPGFIDAHIHLESSMVTPAEFAKAVVAHGTTTVITDPHEITNVMGIDGVEYMIQASQNLPIDVHFMMPSCVPATEIDESGAELDCKDIDLYLDNKRYSDLQR
;
A
#
# COMPACT_ATOMS: atom_id res chain seq x y z
N MET A 1 13.66 3.35 19.13
CA MET A 1 12.95 3.33 20.46
C MET A 1 11.85 4.36 20.34
N PHE A 2 10.60 3.96 20.34
CA PHE A 2 9.48 4.90 20.32
C PHE A 2 9.25 5.35 21.77
N SER A 3 9.41 6.64 22.03
CA SER A 3 8.98 7.22 23.32
C SER A 3 7.46 7.42 23.25
N ASN A 4 6.75 7.07 24.31
CA ASN A 4 5.32 7.39 24.47
C ASN A 4 5.09 8.87 24.83
N GLU A 5 5.98 9.76 24.40
CA GLU A 5 5.96 11.17 24.73
C GLU A 5 5.56 12.00 23.53
N PHE A 6 4.69 12.96 23.76
CA PHE A 6 4.41 14.00 22.78
C PHE A 6 5.54 15.03 22.80
N LEU A 7 6.14 15.28 21.65
CA LEU A 7 7.13 16.32 21.47
C LEU A 7 6.44 17.57 20.90
N CYS A 8 6.76 18.73 21.46
CA CYS A 8 6.30 20.01 20.91
C CYS A 8 7.47 20.67 20.19
N GLY A 9 7.31 20.95 18.91
CA GLY A 9 8.36 21.55 18.08
C GLY A 9 8.04 21.42 16.59
N ASP A 10 8.92 21.96 15.76
CA ASP A 10 8.84 21.87 14.33
C ASP A 10 9.36 20.50 13.86
N ILE A 11 8.84 20.02 12.74
CA ILE A 11 9.35 18.84 12.04
C ILE A 11 10.03 19.33 10.75
N ALA A 12 11.34 19.19 10.69
CA ALA A 12 12.09 19.50 9.49
C ALA A 12 12.13 18.29 8.56
N VAL A 13 11.80 18.53 7.28
CA VAL A 13 11.85 17.51 6.23
C VAL A 13 12.80 17.97 5.14
N ALA A 14 13.72 17.10 4.72
CA ALA A 14 14.64 17.35 3.63
C ALA A 14 14.80 16.07 2.79
N ASN A 15 14.71 16.21 1.48
CA ASN A 15 14.84 15.10 0.52
C ASN A 15 13.91 13.90 0.82
N GLY A 16 12.67 14.17 1.25
CA GLY A 16 11.70 13.14 1.59
C GLY A 16 11.92 12.44 2.94
N LEU A 17 12.89 12.89 3.73
CA LEU A 17 13.22 12.31 5.03
C LEU A 17 13.02 13.33 6.15
N ILE A 18 12.65 12.86 7.33
CA ILE A 18 12.62 13.66 8.55
C ILE A 18 14.08 13.97 8.95
N ALA A 19 14.47 15.22 8.83
CA ALA A 19 15.79 15.68 9.20
C ALA A 19 15.92 15.90 10.72
N GLY A 20 14.82 16.24 11.39
CA GLY A 20 14.79 16.38 12.84
C GLY A 20 13.48 16.95 13.37
N VAL A 21 13.35 16.93 14.70
CA VAL A 21 12.27 17.56 15.45
C VAL A 21 12.90 18.56 16.41
N GLY A 22 12.43 19.81 16.39
CA GLY A 22 13.01 20.85 17.22
C GLY A 22 12.59 22.25 16.77
N LYS A 23 13.54 23.14 16.61
CA LYS A 23 13.33 24.50 16.15
C LYS A 23 14.07 24.69 14.83
N TYR A 24 13.37 24.91 13.76
CA TYR A 24 13.91 24.98 12.41
C TYR A 24 13.29 26.12 11.60
N ASP A 25 14.06 26.65 10.67
CA ASP A 25 13.59 27.55 9.61
C ASP A 25 13.60 26.79 8.28
N GLY A 26 12.53 26.88 7.50
CA GLY A 26 12.37 26.16 6.24
C GLY A 26 12.17 27.08 5.02
N LYS A 27 12.49 26.60 3.82
CA LYS A 27 12.13 27.32 2.58
C LYS A 27 10.62 27.37 2.35
N THR A 28 9.92 26.35 2.79
CA THR A 28 8.47 26.25 2.78
C THR A 28 8.05 25.81 4.17
N GLU A 29 7.13 26.55 4.75
CA GLU A 29 6.60 26.29 6.07
C GLU A 29 5.10 26.04 5.98
N ILE A 30 4.64 25.04 6.72
CA ILE A 30 3.22 24.71 6.86
C ILE A 30 2.89 24.85 8.34
N ASP A 31 2.03 25.82 8.67
CA ASP A 31 1.58 26.01 10.03
C ASP A 31 0.63 24.89 10.47
N VAL A 32 1.11 24.07 11.41
CA VAL A 32 0.35 23.00 12.06
C VAL A 32 0.15 23.26 13.55
N SER A 33 0.24 24.52 13.97
CA SER A 33 0.07 24.92 15.37
C SER A 33 -1.23 24.40 15.96
N GLY A 34 -1.16 23.80 17.14
CA GLY A 34 -2.30 23.19 17.82
C GLY A 34 -2.81 21.86 17.23
N LYS A 35 -2.10 21.30 16.24
CA LYS A 35 -2.43 20.00 15.67
C LYS A 35 -1.46 18.92 16.14
N LEU A 36 -1.90 17.68 16.07
CA LEU A 36 -1.05 16.51 16.22
C LEU A 36 -0.55 16.08 14.85
N VAL A 37 0.75 15.93 14.73
CA VAL A 37 1.38 15.34 13.53
C VAL A 37 1.73 13.89 13.84
N LEU A 38 1.23 12.98 13.05
CA LEU A 38 1.38 11.54 13.20
C LEU A 38 1.94 10.95 11.91
N PRO A 39 2.58 9.77 11.96
CA PRO A 39 2.81 8.98 10.77
C PRO A 39 1.50 8.69 10.05
N GLY A 40 1.54 8.55 8.72
CA GLY A 40 0.39 8.13 7.95
C GLY A 40 -0.12 6.76 8.41
N PHE A 41 -1.41 6.54 8.28
CA PHE A 41 -2.02 5.27 8.67
C PHE A 41 -1.67 4.18 7.66
N ILE A 42 -1.53 2.96 8.17
CA ILE A 42 -1.29 1.76 7.38
C ILE A 42 -2.53 0.87 7.52
N ASP A 43 -3.18 0.59 6.40
CA ASP A 43 -4.19 -0.48 6.33
C ASP A 43 -3.45 -1.79 6.05
N ALA A 44 -3.42 -2.66 7.05
CA ALA A 44 -2.61 -3.88 7.02
C ALA A 44 -3.26 -5.04 6.25
N HIS A 45 -4.51 -4.92 5.82
CA HIS A 45 -5.18 -5.91 4.99
C HIS A 45 -6.43 -5.35 4.33
N ILE A 46 -6.41 -5.30 3.00
CA ILE A 46 -7.56 -4.87 2.20
C ILE A 46 -7.63 -5.65 0.90
N HIS A 47 -8.84 -5.84 0.40
CA HIS A 47 -9.11 -6.25 -0.99
C HIS A 47 -9.51 -5.00 -1.76
N LEU A 48 -8.58 -4.46 -2.53
CA LEU A 48 -8.72 -3.16 -3.18
C LEU A 48 -9.86 -3.16 -4.20
N GLU A 49 -10.01 -4.26 -4.93
CA GLU A 49 -11.07 -4.50 -5.91
C GLU A 49 -12.47 -4.54 -5.29
N SER A 50 -12.61 -4.95 -4.03
CA SER A 50 -13.88 -4.92 -3.30
C SER A 50 -14.41 -3.49 -3.08
N SER A 51 -13.56 -2.48 -3.23
CA SER A 51 -13.99 -1.07 -3.22
C SER A 51 -14.76 -0.67 -4.48
N MET A 52 -14.75 -1.50 -5.53
CA MET A 52 -15.43 -1.30 -6.82
C MET A 52 -14.97 -0.04 -7.58
N VAL A 53 -13.78 0.47 -7.26
CA VAL A 53 -13.12 1.58 -7.96
C VAL A 53 -11.71 1.18 -8.39
N THR A 54 -11.11 1.95 -9.28
CA THR A 54 -9.71 1.73 -9.67
C THR A 54 -8.76 2.05 -8.53
N PRO A 55 -7.54 1.48 -8.50
CA PRO A 55 -6.52 1.83 -7.51
C PRO A 55 -6.27 3.34 -7.38
N ALA A 56 -6.32 4.07 -8.49
CA ALA A 56 -6.12 5.53 -8.49
C ALA A 56 -7.25 6.28 -7.77
N GLU A 57 -8.50 5.88 -7.95
CA GLU A 57 -9.63 6.52 -7.27
C GLU A 57 -9.70 6.11 -5.80
N PHE A 58 -9.36 4.85 -5.50
CA PHE A 58 -9.21 4.40 -4.12
C PHE A 58 -8.16 5.22 -3.37
N ALA A 59 -6.96 5.38 -3.95
CA ALA A 59 -5.88 6.14 -3.34
C ALA A 59 -6.27 7.59 -3.01
N LYS A 60 -7.00 8.26 -3.92
CA LYS A 60 -7.52 9.62 -3.68
C LYS A 60 -8.47 9.67 -2.48
N ALA A 61 -9.32 8.65 -2.35
CA ALA A 61 -10.27 8.59 -1.26
C ALA A 61 -9.56 8.40 0.10
N VAL A 62 -8.65 7.42 0.19
CA VAL A 62 -8.07 7.04 1.49
C VAL A 62 -7.00 8.01 1.96
N VAL A 63 -6.21 8.61 1.05
CA VAL A 63 -5.18 9.59 1.44
C VAL A 63 -5.78 10.83 2.10
N ALA A 64 -6.99 11.21 1.70
CA ALA A 64 -7.73 12.32 2.33
C ALA A 64 -8.08 12.05 3.79
N HIS A 65 -8.09 10.78 4.20
CA HIS A 65 -8.34 10.33 5.57
C HIS A 65 -7.07 9.95 6.34
N GLY A 66 -5.90 10.15 5.73
CA GLY A 66 -4.60 9.94 6.37
C GLY A 66 -4.00 8.55 6.18
N THR A 67 -4.62 7.67 5.39
CA THR A 67 -4.02 6.39 5.01
C THR A 67 -3.00 6.63 3.90
N THR A 68 -1.75 6.28 4.17
CA THR A 68 -0.62 6.48 3.24
C THR A 68 -0.03 5.18 2.73
N THR A 69 -0.40 4.06 3.34
CA THR A 69 0.09 2.73 2.96
C THR A 69 -1.03 1.71 3.10
N VAL A 70 -1.14 0.81 2.14
CA VAL A 70 -2.06 -0.32 2.20
C VAL A 70 -1.35 -1.61 1.83
N ILE A 71 -1.72 -2.71 2.48
CA ILE A 71 -1.31 -4.07 2.13
C ILE A 71 -2.54 -4.75 1.54
N THR A 72 -2.51 -5.01 0.25
CA THR A 72 -3.67 -5.55 -0.47
C THR A 72 -3.45 -7.01 -0.86
N ASP A 73 -4.52 -7.79 -0.73
CA ASP A 73 -4.63 -9.13 -1.29
C ASP A 73 -5.57 -9.06 -2.52
N PRO A 74 -5.04 -9.16 -3.74
CA PRO A 74 -5.84 -9.04 -4.97
C PRO A 74 -6.59 -10.35 -5.30
N HIS A 75 -7.26 -10.94 -4.30
CA HIS A 75 -7.85 -12.26 -4.39
C HIS A 75 -9.02 -12.32 -5.36
N GLU A 76 -9.89 -11.32 -5.35
CA GLU A 76 -11.09 -11.28 -6.19
C GLU A 76 -10.75 -11.16 -7.67
N ILE A 77 -9.82 -10.29 -8.04
CA ILE A 77 -9.40 -10.17 -9.43
C ILE A 77 -8.64 -11.41 -9.88
N THR A 78 -7.90 -12.04 -8.98
CA THR A 78 -7.18 -13.29 -9.27
C THR A 78 -8.16 -14.44 -9.56
N ASN A 79 -9.28 -14.53 -8.84
CA ASN A 79 -10.34 -15.51 -9.14
C ASN A 79 -10.96 -15.33 -10.54
N VAL A 80 -10.88 -14.14 -11.11
CA VAL A 80 -11.45 -13.82 -12.43
C VAL A 80 -10.43 -13.96 -13.54
N MET A 81 -9.21 -13.47 -13.33
CA MET A 81 -8.19 -13.27 -14.36
C MET A 81 -6.86 -13.98 -14.07
N GLY A 82 -6.76 -14.68 -12.93
CA GLY A 82 -5.50 -15.31 -12.53
C GLY A 82 -4.39 -14.28 -12.35
N ILE A 83 -3.22 -14.65 -12.79
CA ILE A 83 -2.02 -13.84 -12.66
C ILE A 83 -2.10 -12.50 -13.42
N ASP A 84 -2.80 -12.45 -14.54
CA ASP A 84 -3.01 -11.23 -15.32
C ASP A 84 -3.77 -10.18 -14.50
N GLY A 85 -4.67 -10.63 -13.62
CA GLY A 85 -5.37 -9.76 -12.67
C GLY A 85 -4.44 -9.15 -11.64
N VAL A 86 -3.52 -9.93 -11.10
CA VAL A 86 -2.48 -9.43 -10.17
C VAL A 86 -1.58 -8.42 -10.86
N GLU A 87 -1.09 -8.73 -12.07
CA GLU A 87 -0.28 -7.82 -12.88
C GLU A 87 -0.99 -6.49 -13.16
N TYR A 88 -2.27 -6.57 -13.52
CA TYR A 88 -3.08 -5.37 -13.73
C TYR A 88 -3.13 -4.50 -12.48
N MET A 89 -3.41 -5.09 -11.32
CA MET A 89 -3.50 -4.34 -10.05
C MET A 89 -2.18 -3.69 -9.69
N ILE A 90 -1.06 -4.40 -9.87
CA ILE A 90 0.28 -3.86 -9.65
C ILE A 90 0.57 -2.67 -10.57
N GLN A 91 0.28 -2.80 -11.86
CA GLN A 91 0.51 -1.73 -12.83
C GLN A 91 -0.38 -0.51 -12.56
N ALA A 92 -1.66 -0.74 -12.25
CA ALA A 92 -2.62 0.30 -11.96
C ALA A 92 -2.35 1.03 -10.63
N SER A 93 -1.53 0.44 -9.76
CA SER A 93 -1.13 1.02 -8.47
C SER A 93 0.19 1.80 -8.52
N GLN A 94 0.80 1.95 -9.70
CA GLN A 94 2.03 2.73 -9.83
C GLN A 94 1.77 4.24 -9.78
N ASN A 95 2.72 4.97 -9.18
CA ASN A 95 2.69 6.43 -9.09
C ASN A 95 1.45 7.02 -8.38
N LEU A 96 0.91 6.28 -7.42
CA LEU A 96 -0.18 6.73 -6.56
C LEU A 96 0.36 7.58 -5.40
N PRO A 97 -0.49 8.43 -4.76
CA PRO A 97 -0.10 9.20 -3.58
C PRO A 97 -0.04 8.37 -2.29
N ILE A 98 -0.13 7.07 -2.37
CA ILE A 98 0.01 6.09 -1.29
C ILE A 98 0.92 4.95 -1.73
N ASP A 99 1.55 4.26 -0.78
CA ASP A 99 2.27 3.02 -1.05
C ASP A 99 1.29 1.84 -1.03
N VAL A 100 1.35 1.01 -2.09
CA VAL A 100 0.53 -0.19 -2.21
C VAL A 100 1.43 -1.41 -2.24
N HIS A 101 1.33 -2.24 -1.21
CA HIS A 101 2.05 -3.51 -1.11
C HIS A 101 1.09 -4.65 -1.43
N PHE A 102 1.55 -5.59 -2.24
CA PHE A 102 0.74 -6.71 -2.68
C PHE A 102 1.14 -7.99 -1.94
N MET A 103 0.14 -8.67 -1.38
CA MET A 103 0.26 -10.07 -1.01
C MET A 103 -0.02 -10.93 -2.24
N MET A 104 0.64 -12.07 -2.33
CA MET A 104 0.31 -13.07 -3.34
C MET A 104 -0.80 -13.98 -2.78
N PRO A 105 -1.95 -14.08 -3.46
CA PRO A 105 -2.99 -15.01 -3.06
C PRO A 105 -2.45 -16.45 -2.97
N SER A 106 -2.73 -17.14 -1.88
CA SER A 106 -2.12 -18.45 -1.60
C SER A 106 -2.77 -19.60 -2.36
N CYS A 107 -4.02 -19.46 -2.79
CA CYS A 107 -4.75 -20.45 -3.56
C CYS A 107 -5.97 -19.81 -4.23
N VAL A 108 -6.10 -20.08 -5.52
CA VAL A 108 -7.24 -19.65 -6.32
C VAL A 108 -7.59 -20.83 -7.25
N PRO A 109 -8.80 -21.39 -7.15
CA PRO A 109 -9.82 -21.15 -6.12
C PRO A 109 -9.36 -21.61 -4.72
N ALA A 110 -10.12 -21.21 -3.68
CA ALA A 110 -9.81 -21.57 -2.29
C ALA A 110 -9.87 -23.09 -2.03
N THR A 111 -10.74 -23.80 -2.75
CA THR A 111 -10.87 -25.26 -2.70
C THR A 111 -11.04 -25.83 -4.12
N GLU A 112 -10.69 -27.12 -4.29
CA GLU A 112 -10.82 -27.81 -5.58
C GLU A 112 -12.28 -27.98 -6.08
N ILE A 113 -13.26 -27.71 -5.22
CA ILE A 113 -14.69 -27.81 -5.56
C ILE A 113 -15.32 -26.44 -5.84
N ASP A 114 -14.58 -25.36 -5.65
CA ASP A 114 -15.05 -24.00 -5.96
C ASP A 114 -14.88 -23.73 -7.47
N GLU A 115 -15.89 -23.09 -8.04
CA GLU A 115 -15.79 -22.58 -9.40
C GLU A 115 -15.04 -21.25 -9.41
N SER A 116 -14.08 -21.11 -10.31
CA SER A 116 -13.29 -19.90 -10.49
C SER A 116 -13.10 -19.62 -11.98
N GLY A 117 -12.91 -18.37 -12.35
CA GLY A 117 -12.59 -17.94 -13.70
C GLY A 117 -11.14 -18.23 -14.08
N ALA A 118 -10.28 -18.45 -13.10
CA ALA A 118 -8.88 -18.80 -13.28
C ALA A 118 -8.38 -19.65 -12.11
N GLU A 119 -7.25 -20.29 -12.31
CA GLU A 119 -6.56 -21.08 -11.28
C GLU A 119 -5.17 -20.49 -11.02
N LEU A 120 -4.74 -20.51 -9.78
CA LEU A 120 -3.40 -20.14 -9.35
C LEU A 120 -2.87 -21.24 -8.44
N ASP A 121 -1.91 -21.99 -8.93
CA ASP A 121 -1.29 -23.08 -8.16
C ASP A 121 0.04 -22.66 -7.53
N CYS A 122 0.63 -23.55 -6.73
CA CYS A 122 1.90 -23.28 -6.05
C CYS A 122 3.07 -23.04 -7.02
N LYS A 123 3.00 -23.54 -8.24
CA LYS A 123 4.06 -23.34 -9.25
C LYS A 123 3.99 -21.94 -9.84
N ASP A 124 2.77 -21.44 -10.05
CA ASP A 124 2.55 -20.05 -10.48
C ASP A 124 3.08 -19.10 -9.43
N ILE A 125 2.78 -19.38 -8.15
CA ILE A 125 3.26 -18.57 -7.01
C ILE A 125 4.80 -18.59 -6.94
N ASP A 126 5.44 -19.74 -7.06
CA ASP A 126 6.91 -19.86 -7.02
C ASP A 126 7.57 -19.06 -8.15
N LEU A 127 7.02 -19.08 -9.35
CA LEU A 127 7.52 -18.29 -10.49
C LEU A 127 7.47 -16.78 -10.21
N TYR A 128 6.48 -16.35 -9.43
CA TYR A 128 6.31 -14.96 -9.08
C TYR A 128 7.17 -14.52 -7.91
N LEU A 129 7.35 -15.35 -6.90
CA LEU A 129 8.22 -15.06 -5.76
C LEU A 129 9.69 -14.93 -6.16
N ASP A 130 10.14 -15.70 -7.15
CA ASP A 130 11.49 -15.61 -7.70
C ASP A 130 11.68 -14.42 -8.67
N ASN A 131 10.60 -13.78 -9.08
CA ASN A 131 10.66 -12.66 -10.01
C ASN A 131 11.02 -11.37 -9.27
N LYS A 132 12.19 -10.78 -9.58
CA LYS A 132 12.71 -9.54 -8.98
C LYS A 132 11.73 -8.36 -9.00
N ARG A 133 10.73 -8.37 -9.89
CA ARG A 133 9.67 -7.35 -9.92
C ARG A 133 8.83 -7.32 -8.64
N TYR A 134 8.66 -8.47 -7.97
CA TYR A 134 7.93 -8.53 -6.71
C TYR A 134 8.78 -8.12 -5.52
N SER A 135 10.09 -8.39 -5.55
CA SER A 135 11.02 -7.95 -4.51
C SER A 135 11.27 -6.44 -4.51
N ASP A 136 11.11 -5.77 -5.65
CA ASP A 136 11.26 -4.32 -5.78
C ASP A 136 9.99 -3.54 -5.40
N LEU A 137 8.83 -4.23 -5.34
CA LEU A 137 7.57 -3.68 -4.82
C LEU A 137 7.43 -3.79 -3.30
N GLN A 138 8.35 -4.52 -2.65
CA GLN A 138 8.45 -4.66 -1.19
C GLN A 138 9.43 -3.66 -0.56
N ARG A 139 9.92 -2.66 -1.30
CA ARG A 139 10.86 -1.65 -0.79
C ARG A 139 10.24 -0.28 -0.69
#